data_565be4b08c293f610343c69b019058f1
#
_entry.id   565be4b08c293f610343c69b019058f1
#
_cell.length_a   1.000
_cell.length_b   1.000
_cell.length_c   1.000
_cell.angle_alpha   90.00
_cell.angle_beta   90.00
_cell.angle_gamma   90.00
#
_symmetry.space_group_name_H-M   'P 1'
#
loop_
_entity.id
_entity.type
_entity.pdbx_description
1 polymer ?
#
loop_
_entity_poly.entity_id
_entity_poly.type
_entity_poly.pdbx_seq_one_letter_code
_entity_poly.pdbx_strand_id
1 'polypeptide(L)'
;MIIFRHWISILFSISLLAIATALIAEHLFDLTPCKMCLKQRHPYYAIIIMVILFYLFRKSQSMWLYLLSHVAILYGLFYAVWHMGIEQKILSGPASCSGILNQTNSIESLKQQIENQAIINCSDITWSIMGLSAATINSLILLRSEEHTSELQSHLNL
;
A
#
# COMPACT_ATOMS: atom_id res chain seq x y z
N MET A 1 -3.89 1.53 -28.94
CA MET A 1 -5.23 1.07 -28.54
C MET A 1 -5.27 -0.29 -27.85
N ILE A 2 -4.42 -1.27 -28.17
CA ILE A 2 -4.42 -2.61 -27.52
C ILE A 2 -3.97 -2.54 -26.07
N ILE A 3 -2.97 -1.73 -25.73
CA ILE A 3 -2.43 -1.56 -24.36
C ILE A 3 -3.49 -1.02 -23.40
N PHE A 4 -4.32 -0.06 -23.83
CA PHE A 4 -5.42 0.50 -23.05
C PHE A 4 -6.43 -0.55 -22.57
N ARG A 5 -6.76 -1.48 -23.44
CA ARG A 5 -7.77 -2.50 -23.16
C ARG A 5 -7.30 -3.50 -22.09
N HIS A 6 -5.98 -3.70 -21.99
CA HIS A 6 -5.41 -4.67 -21.04
C HIS A 6 -4.86 -4.02 -19.77
N TRP A 7 -4.71 -2.67 -19.74
CA TRP A 7 -4.11 -1.98 -18.60
C TRP A 7 -4.85 -2.25 -17.28
N ILE A 8 -6.17 -2.15 -17.30
CA ILE A 8 -6.99 -2.42 -16.11
C ILE A 8 -6.81 -3.87 -15.62
N SER A 9 -6.69 -4.83 -16.54
CA SER A 9 -6.43 -6.22 -16.18
C SER A 9 -5.03 -6.41 -15.59
N ILE A 10 -4.04 -5.71 -16.11
CA ILE A 10 -2.66 -5.72 -15.58
C ILE A 10 -2.65 -5.11 -14.18
N LEU A 11 -3.28 -3.94 -13.99
CA LEU A 11 -3.37 -3.26 -12.70
C LEU A 11 -4.10 -4.12 -11.65
N PHE A 12 -5.19 -4.78 -12.05
CA PHE A 12 -5.92 -5.73 -11.21
C PHE A 12 -5.02 -6.89 -10.79
N SER A 13 -4.28 -7.49 -11.73
CA SER A 13 -3.37 -8.61 -11.46
C SER A 13 -2.23 -8.21 -10.52
N ILE A 14 -1.63 -7.03 -10.72
CA ILE A 14 -0.60 -6.48 -9.84
C ILE A 14 -1.16 -6.27 -8.43
N SER A 15 -2.36 -5.71 -8.32
CA SER A 15 -3.01 -5.46 -7.03
C SER A 15 -3.31 -6.76 -6.29
N LEU A 16 -3.77 -7.79 -7.00
CA LEU A 16 -4.03 -9.11 -6.43
C LEU A 16 -2.74 -9.78 -5.95
N LEU A 17 -1.67 -9.74 -6.75
CA LEU A 17 -0.37 -10.28 -6.38
C LEU A 17 0.23 -9.54 -5.18
N ALA A 18 0.13 -8.22 -5.12
CA ALA A 18 0.62 -7.43 -4.00
C ALA A 18 -0.09 -7.81 -2.68
N ILE A 19 -1.41 -7.96 -2.70
CA ILE A 19 -2.16 -8.39 -1.52
C ILE A 19 -1.85 -9.84 -1.17
N ALA A 20 -1.77 -10.75 -2.14
CA ALA A 20 -1.45 -12.16 -1.90
C ALA A 20 -0.07 -12.30 -1.24
N THR A 21 0.97 -11.63 -1.77
CA THR A 21 2.32 -11.62 -1.18
C THR A 21 2.32 -11.06 0.24
N ALA A 22 1.58 -9.98 0.49
CA ALA A 22 1.49 -9.38 1.82
C ALA A 22 0.81 -10.31 2.84
N LEU A 23 -0.25 -11.03 2.43
CA LEU A 23 -0.94 -12.01 3.29
C LEU A 23 -0.10 -13.27 3.52
N ILE A 24 0.63 -13.73 2.50
CA ILE A 24 1.56 -14.85 2.63
C ILE A 24 2.67 -14.49 3.63
N ALA A 25 3.26 -13.31 3.53
CA ALA A 25 4.27 -12.83 4.45
C ALA A 25 3.74 -12.80 5.91
N GLU A 26 2.51 -12.34 6.09
CA GLU A 26 1.88 -12.24 7.41
C GLU A 26 1.51 -13.60 8.01
N HIS A 27 0.94 -14.52 7.23
CA HIS A 27 0.35 -15.75 7.76
C HIS A 27 1.26 -16.98 7.66
N LEU A 28 2.19 -17.03 6.69
CA LEU A 28 3.11 -18.15 6.54
C LEU A 28 4.49 -17.88 7.16
N PHE A 29 4.89 -16.60 7.21
CA PHE A 29 6.19 -16.22 7.76
C PHE A 29 6.07 -15.47 9.10
N ASP A 30 4.85 -15.34 9.67
CA ASP A 30 4.55 -14.64 10.92
C ASP A 30 5.13 -13.20 10.98
N LEU A 31 5.26 -12.57 9.81
CA LEU A 31 5.75 -11.21 9.69
C LEU A 31 4.61 -10.21 9.98
N THR A 32 4.55 -9.74 11.22
CA THR A 32 3.54 -8.77 11.63
C THR A 32 3.71 -7.43 10.88
N PRO A 33 2.67 -6.94 10.17
CA PRO A 33 2.76 -5.70 9.43
C PRO A 33 2.71 -4.48 10.36
N CYS A 34 3.55 -3.49 10.09
CA CYS A 34 3.46 -2.18 10.76
C CYS A 34 2.20 -1.42 10.29
N LYS A 35 1.82 -0.36 11.02
CA LYS A 35 0.62 0.45 10.67
C LYS A 35 0.74 1.13 9.30
N MET A 36 1.94 1.54 8.89
CA MET A 36 2.18 2.10 7.56
C MET A 36 2.06 1.02 6.47
N CYS A 37 2.53 -0.20 6.74
CA CYS A 37 2.35 -1.34 5.84
C CYS A 37 0.87 -1.63 5.56
N LEU A 38 0.02 -1.58 6.58
CA LEU A 38 -1.43 -1.74 6.42
C LEU A 38 -2.04 -0.64 5.56
N LYS A 39 -1.63 0.63 5.75
CA LYS A 39 -2.10 1.75 4.93
C LYS A 39 -1.71 1.61 3.45
N GLN A 40 -0.55 1.04 3.17
CA GLN A 40 -0.11 0.78 1.80
C GLN A 40 -0.91 -0.32 1.10
N ARG A 41 -1.67 -1.15 1.82
CA ARG A 41 -2.59 -2.15 1.23
C ARG A 41 -3.91 -1.55 0.75
N HIS A 42 -4.34 -0.40 1.33
CA HIS A 42 -5.63 0.21 1.00
C HIS A 42 -5.83 0.50 -0.49
N PRO A 43 -4.86 1.11 -1.23
CA PRO A 43 -5.03 1.38 -2.64
C PRO A 43 -5.26 0.11 -3.47
N TYR A 44 -4.58 -0.99 -3.15
CA TYR A 44 -4.77 -2.27 -3.83
C TYR A 44 -6.16 -2.85 -3.59
N TYR A 45 -6.67 -2.81 -2.36
CA TYR A 45 -8.05 -3.20 -2.07
C TYR A 45 -9.05 -2.33 -2.84
N ALA A 46 -8.85 -1.01 -2.85
CA ALA A 46 -9.70 -0.09 -3.58
C ALA A 46 -9.72 -0.40 -5.09
N ILE A 47 -8.56 -0.64 -5.70
CA ILE A 47 -8.45 -0.99 -7.12
C ILE A 47 -9.17 -2.31 -7.40
N ILE A 48 -8.97 -3.35 -6.61
CA ILE A 48 -9.64 -4.65 -6.78
C ILE A 48 -11.15 -4.48 -6.73
N ILE A 49 -11.66 -3.79 -5.72
CA ILE A 49 -13.11 -3.56 -5.55
C ILE A 49 -13.67 -2.74 -6.72
N MET A 50 -13.00 -1.65 -7.11
CA MET A 50 -13.43 -0.81 -8.22
C MET A 50 -13.49 -1.59 -9.54
N VAL A 51 -12.44 -2.35 -9.86
CA VAL A 51 -12.41 -3.14 -11.10
C VAL A 51 -13.54 -4.16 -11.13
N ILE A 52 -13.79 -4.86 -10.02
CA ILE A 52 -14.90 -5.82 -9.93
C ILE A 52 -16.24 -5.12 -10.14
N LEU A 53 -16.49 -3.99 -9.46
CA LEU A 53 -17.74 -3.25 -9.58
C LEU A 53 -17.97 -2.76 -11.02
N PHE A 54 -16.98 -2.13 -11.63
CA PHE A 54 -17.10 -1.64 -13.00
C PHE A 54 -17.26 -2.77 -14.03
N TYR A 55 -16.67 -3.93 -13.75
CA TYR A 55 -16.87 -5.12 -14.57
C TYR A 55 -18.31 -5.64 -14.47
N LEU A 56 -18.86 -5.74 -13.24
CA LEU A 56 -20.25 -6.16 -13.00
C LEU A 56 -21.26 -5.22 -13.68
N PHE A 57 -20.99 -3.92 -13.66
CA PHE A 57 -21.85 -2.92 -14.31
C PHE A 57 -21.58 -2.79 -15.83
N ARG A 58 -20.75 -3.64 -16.41
CA ARG A 58 -20.34 -3.60 -17.83
C ARG A 58 -19.73 -2.25 -18.27
N LYS A 59 -19.10 -1.52 -17.36
CA LYS A 59 -18.46 -0.21 -17.58
C LYS A 59 -16.94 -0.29 -17.45
N SER A 60 -16.32 -1.42 -17.79
CA SER A 60 -14.88 -1.65 -17.63
C SER A 60 -13.97 -0.71 -18.42
N GLN A 61 -14.53 0.01 -19.40
CA GLN A 61 -13.83 1.02 -20.22
C GLN A 61 -14.22 2.46 -19.80
N SER A 62 -14.75 2.64 -18.60
CA SER A 62 -15.18 3.96 -18.13
C SER A 62 -13.98 4.82 -17.76
N MET A 63 -13.97 6.08 -18.21
CA MET A 63 -12.98 7.08 -17.81
C MET A 63 -12.90 7.26 -16.28
N TRP A 64 -14.04 7.11 -15.59
CA TRP A 64 -14.11 7.17 -14.14
C TRP A 64 -13.28 6.08 -13.45
N LEU A 65 -13.22 4.88 -14.03
CA LEU A 65 -12.40 3.80 -13.48
C LEU A 65 -10.91 4.17 -13.54
N TYR A 66 -10.45 4.75 -14.66
CA TYR A 66 -9.07 5.20 -14.81
C TYR A 66 -8.74 6.33 -13.81
N LEU A 67 -9.60 7.35 -13.72
CA LEU A 67 -9.41 8.46 -12.79
C LEU A 67 -9.35 8.00 -11.32
N LEU A 68 -10.27 7.16 -10.91
CA LEU A 68 -10.30 6.63 -9.54
C LEU A 68 -9.10 5.73 -9.25
N SER A 69 -8.67 4.92 -10.22
CA SER A 69 -7.47 4.10 -10.08
C SER A 69 -6.21 4.98 -9.94
N HIS A 70 -6.11 6.05 -10.71
CA HIS A 70 -5.03 7.02 -10.60
C HIS A 70 -4.97 7.66 -9.21
N VAL A 71 -6.09 8.12 -8.67
CA VAL A 71 -6.17 8.68 -7.31
C VAL A 71 -5.75 7.64 -6.27
N ALA A 72 -6.17 6.38 -6.42
CA ALA A 72 -5.77 5.30 -5.51
C ALA A 72 -4.26 5.02 -5.56
N ILE A 73 -3.66 5.03 -6.77
CA ILE A 73 -2.22 4.84 -6.96
C ILE A 73 -1.44 6.00 -6.33
N LEU A 74 -1.85 7.26 -6.56
CA LEU A 74 -1.20 8.44 -5.95
C LEU A 74 -1.26 8.39 -4.42
N TYR A 75 -2.40 8.01 -3.86
CA TYR A 75 -2.53 7.80 -2.41
C TYR A 75 -1.53 6.74 -1.91
N GLY A 76 -1.46 5.60 -2.59
CA GLY A 76 -0.53 4.52 -2.25
C GLY A 76 0.93 4.95 -2.37
N LEU A 77 1.28 5.66 -3.44
CA LEU A 77 2.62 6.17 -3.68
C LEU A 77 3.06 7.15 -2.58
N PHE A 78 2.18 8.06 -2.16
CA PHE A 78 2.45 8.97 -1.06
C PHE A 78 2.84 8.21 0.22
N TYR A 79 2.03 7.23 0.63
CA TYR A 79 2.33 6.45 1.83
C TYR A 79 3.56 5.55 1.68
N ALA A 80 3.82 5.04 0.48
CA ALA A 80 4.98 4.19 0.23
C ALA A 80 6.29 4.99 0.30
N VAL A 81 6.34 6.17 -0.34
CA VAL A 81 7.50 7.07 -0.28
C VAL A 81 7.72 7.60 1.14
N TRP A 82 6.65 7.98 1.84
CA TRP A 82 6.75 8.40 3.24
C TRP A 82 7.31 7.29 4.11
N HIS A 83 6.80 6.05 3.98
CA HIS A 83 7.30 4.91 4.74
C HIS A 83 8.77 4.61 4.45
N MET A 84 9.18 4.65 3.18
CA MET A 84 10.59 4.51 2.79
C MET A 84 11.48 5.58 3.45
N GLY A 85 11.00 6.84 3.53
CA GLY A 85 11.69 7.92 4.22
C GLY A 85 11.82 7.70 5.74
N ILE A 86 10.85 7.04 6.36
CA ILE A 86 10.89 6.65 7.78
C ILE A 86 11.91 5.53 8.01
N GLU A 87 11.91 4.49 7.16
CA GLU A 87 12.90 3.40 7.22
C GLU A 87 14.34 3.91 7.09
N GLN A 88 14.55 4.92 6.24
CA GLN A 88 15.85 5.58 6.06
C GLN A 88 16.18 6.62 7.15
N LYS A 89 15.27 6.81 8.14
CA LYS A 89 15.41 7.79 9.22
C LYS A 89 15.54 9.25 8.76
N ILE A 90 15.08 9.55 7.54
CA ILE A 90 15.04 10.91 6.96
C ILE A 90 13.76 11.64 7.41
N LEU A 91 12.66 10.90 7.54
CA LEU A 91 11.36 11.43 7.92
C LEU A 91 10.91 10.84 9.26
N SER A 92 10.22 11.68 10.05
CA SER A 92 9.57 11.21 11.27
C SER A 92 8.29 10.45 10.94
N GLY A 93 8.10 9.29 11.57
CA GLY A 93 6.86 8.54 11.49
C GLY A 93 5.73 9.18 12.29
N PRO A 94 4.46 8.87 11.97
CA PRO A 94 3.33 9.27 12.80
C PRO A 94 3.46 8.65 14.21
N ALA A 95 2.85 9.27 15.22
CA ALA A 95 2.89 8.80 16.61
C ALA A 95 2.46 7.33 16.76
N SER A 96 1.60 6.85 15.87
CA SER A 96 1.17 5.45 15.83
C SER A 96 2.25 4.45 15.38
N CYS A 97 3.36 4.92 14.82
CA CYS A 97 4.49 4.10 14.38
C CYS A 97 5.61 4.01 15.42
N SER A 98 5.67 4.94 16.37
CA SER A 98 6.75 5.01 17.36
C SER A 98 6.47 4.25 18.65
N GLY A 99 5.34 3.50 18.72
CA GLY A 99 5.00 2.74 19.93
C GLY A 99 4.90 3.60 21.18
N ILE A 100 4.47 4.87 21.05
CA ILE A 100 4.28 5.77 22.20
C ILE A 100 3.21 5.12 23.08
N LEU A 101 3.66 4.54 24.18
CA LEU A 101 2.79 4.10 25.27
C LEU A 101 2.08 5.35 25.79
N ASN A 102 0.77 5.33 25.77
CA ASN A 102 0.00 6.38 26.42
C ASN A 102 0.41 6.40 27.89
N GLN A 103 0.79 7.58 28.40
CA GLN A 103 1.09 7.74 29.82
C GLN A 103 -0.15 7.34 30.63
N THR A 104 -0.09 6.16 31.21
CA THR A 104 -1.11 5.66 32.12
C THR A 104 -0.54 5.74 33.52
N ASN A 105 -1.37 6.22 34.46
CA ASN A 105 -0.98 6.39 35.86
C ASN A 105 -0.90 5.07 36.63
N SER A 106 -1.03 3.91 35.95
CA SER A 106 -1.02 2.58 36.56
C SER A 106 -0.05 1.65 35.85
N ILE A 107 0.82 0.99 36.61
CA ILE A 107 1.78 0.00 36.14
C ILE A 107 1.05 -1.19 35.46
N GLU A 108 -0.10 -1.59 35.98
CA GLU A 108 -0.92 -2.65 35.43
C GLU A 108 -1.41 -2.35 34.02
N SER A 109 -1.90 -1.13 33.77
CA SER A 109 -2.37 -0.70 32.45
C SER A 109 -1.21 -0.53 31.45
N LEU A 110 -0.03 -0.13 31.92
CA LEU A 110 1.18 -0.06 31.12
C LEU A 110 1.63 -1.47 30.67
N LYS A 111 1.62 -2.43 31.62
CA LYS A 111 1.95 -3.83 31.35
C LYS A 111 0.99 -4.44 30.31
N GLN A 112 -0.29 -4.20 30.46
CA GLN A 112 -1.32 -4.66 29.54
C GLN A 112 -1.20 -4.04 28.14
N GLN A 113 -0.76 -2.77 28.06
CA GLN A 113 -0.45 -2.12 26.77
C GLN A 113 0.76 -2.76 26.10
N ILE A 114 1.81 -3.09 26.84
CA ILE A 114 3.02 -3.74 26.33
C ILE A 114 2.71 -5.16 25.86
N GLU A 115 1.92 -5.92 26.61
CA GLU A 115 1.53 -7.30 26.27
C GLU A 115 0.60 -7.38 25.06
N ASN A 116 -0.30 -6.38 24.88
CA ASN A 116 -1.29 -6.37 23.80
C ASN A 116 -0.85 -5.61 22.54
N GLN A 117 0.23 -4.86 22.60
CA GLN A 117 0.80 -4.19 21.42
C GLN A 117 2.11 -4.85 21.03
N ALA A 118 2.10 -5.63 19.95
CA ALA A 118 3.30 -5.88 19.20
C ALA A 118 3.79 -4.52 18.68
N ILE A 119 4.73 -3.89 19.40
CA ILE A 119 5.30 -2.57 19.06
C ILE A 119 6.23 -2.79 17.87
N ILE A 120 5.67 -2.85 16.66
CA ILE A 120 6.47 -2.86 15.45
C ILE A 120 6.66 -1.42 15.04
N ASN A 121 7.89 -0.96 15.21
CA ASN A 121 8.30 0.36 14.79
C ASN A 121 8.32 0.42 13.25
N CYS A 122 7.72 1.45 12.64
CA CYS A 122 7.75 1.62 11.20
C CYS A 122 9.16 1.92 10.63
N SER A 123 10.14 2.23 11.48
CA SER A 123 11.54 2.38 11.06
C SER A 123 12.28 1.05 10.92
N ASP A 124 11.70 -0.05 11.43
CA ASP A 124 12.32 -1.36 11.37
C ASP A 124 11.91 -2.07 10.08
N ILE A 125 12.90 -2.47 9.29
CA ILE A 125 12.67 -3.21 8.05
C ILE A 125 12.22 -4.62 8.42
N THR A 126 10.94 -4.91 8.29
CA THR A 126 10.36 -6.21 8.63
C THR A 126 10.84 -7.32 7.70
N TRP A 127 11.04 -7.00 6.41
CA TRP A 127 11.61 -7.92 5.44
C TRP A 127 12.17 -7.16 4.23
N SER A 128 13.16 -7.76 3.59
CA SER A 128 13.80 -7.21 2.40
C SER A 128 14.09 -8.32 1.37
N ILE A 129 14.01 -7.97 0.09
CA ILE A 129 14.39 -8.84 -1.03
C ILE A 129 15.50 -8.13 -1.78
N MET A 130 16.63 -8.81 -1.97
CA MET A 130 17.82 -8.26 -2.67
C MET A 130 18.31 -6.92 -2.10
N GLY A 131 18.16 -6.71 -0.77
CA GLY A 131 18.56 -5.46 -0.12
C GLY A 131 17.54 -4.30 -0.24
N LEU A 132 16.41 -4.50 -0.93
CA LEU A 132 15.32 -3.53 -1.00
C LEU A 132 14.26 -3.88 0.03
N SER A 133 13.85 -2.89 0.83
CA SER A 133 12.75 -3.07 1.77
C SER A 133 11.41 -3.24 1.05
N ALA A 134 10.44 -3.84 1.72
CA ALA A 134 9.07 -3.96 1.21
C ALA A 134 8.47 -2.61 0.80
N ALA A 135 8.72 -1.55 1.57
CA ALA A 135 8.25 -0.21 1.26
C ALA A 135 8.91 0.35 0.00
N THR A 136 10.20 0.09 -0.22
CA THR A 136 10.92 0.50 -1.43
C THR A 136 10.39 -0.23 -2.66
N ILE A 137 10.20 -1.54 -2.59
CA ILE A 137 9.64 -2.34 -3.69
C ILE A 137 8.23 -1.85 -4.03
N ASN A 138 7.40 -1.61 -3.01
CA ASN A 138 6.05 -1.09 -3.18
C ASN A 138 6.04 0.29 -3.85
N SER A 139 6.97 1.18 -3.45
CA SER A 139 7.12 2.52 -4.07
C SER A 139 7.45 2.41 -5.56
N LEU A 140 8.34 1.51 -5.95
CA LEU A 140 8.71 1.30 -7.35
C LEU A 140 7.54 0.75 -8.18
N ILE A 141 6.78 -0.20 -7.63
CA ILE A 141 5.60 -0.77 -8.30
C ILE A 141 4.54 0.32 -8.52
N LEU A 142 4.26 1.13 -7.51
CA LEU A 142 3.26 2.19 -7.60
C LEU A 142 3.71 3.32 -8.53
N LEU A 143 4.99 3.68 -8.51
CA LEU A 143 5.54 4.68 -9.44
C LEU A 143 5.39 4.24 -10.89
N ARG A 144 5.74 2.99 -11.20
CA ARG A 144 5.55 2.43 -12.55
C ARG A 144 4.08 2.37 -12.95
N SER A 145 3.21 2.02 -12.02
CA SER A 145 1.77 1.98 -12.26
C SER A 145 1.20 3.38 -12.50
N GLU A 146 1.74 4.40 -11.84
CA GLU A 146 1.35 5.80 -12.02
C GLU A 146 1.79 6.33 -13.39
N GLU A 147 3.04 6.12 -13.78
CA GLU A 147 3.56 6.53 -15.09
C GLU A 147 2.67 6.00 -16.23
N HIS A 148 2.36 4.71 -16.22
CA HIS A 148 1.50 4.12 -17.24
C HIS A 148 0.05 4.62 -17.18
N THR A 149 -0.48 4.88 -16.00
CA THR A 149 -1.86 5.38 -15.87
C THR A 149 -1.97 6.82 -16.35
N SER A 150 -0.98 7.66 -16.07
CA SER A 150 -0.95 9.06 -16.52
C SER A 150 -0.75 9.18 -18.03
N GLU A 151 0.12 8.37 -18.63
CA GLU A 151 0.27 8.30 -20.09
C GLU A 151 -1.05 7.94 -20.78
N LEU A 152 -1.77 6.94 -20.24
CA LEU A 152 -3.05 6.52 -20.76
C LEU A 152 -4.11 7.62 -20.66
N GLN A 153 -4.14 8.36 -19.56
CA GLN A 153 -5.07 9.46 -19.36
C GLN A 153 -4.81 10.61 -20.34
N SER A 154 -3.55 10.92 -20.63
CA SER A 154 -3.19 11.95 -21.61
C SER A 154 -3.68 11.61 -23.02
N HIS A 155 -3.65 10.34 -23.40
CA HIS A 155 -4.15 9.86 -24.68
C HIS A 155 -5.69 9.82 -24.78
N LEU A 156 -6.40 9.77 -23.66
CA LEU A 156 -7.87 9.80 -23.63
C LEU A 156 -8.43 11.23 -23.73
N ASN A 157 -7.63 12.24 -23.38
CA ASN A 157 -8.02 13.65 -23.42
C ASN A 157 -7.67 14.35 -24.77
N LEU A 158 -7.09 13.63 -25.73
CA LEU A 158 -6.86 14.06 -27.10
C LEU A 158 -7.93 13.47 -28.04
#